data_ccea1c1a22be4ffc7c02b330bd611a3b
#
_entry.id   ccea1c1a22be4ffc7c02b330bd611a3b
#
_cell.length_a   1.000
_cell.length_b   1.000
_cell.length_c   1.000
_cell.angle_alpha   90.00
_cell.angle_beta   90.00
_cell.angle_gamma   90.00
#
_symmetry.space_group_name_H-M   'P 1'
#
loop_
_entity.id
_entity.type
_entity.pdbx_description
1 polymer ?
#
loop_
_entity_poly.entity_id
_entity_poly.type
_entity_poly.pdbx_seq_one_letter_code
_entity_poly.pdbx_strand_id
1 'polypeptide(L)'
;MGNKNDRYIPGIAQLKFKPNYDWEANKAKQMYIDAKHLTKKIDEIVYEDCISGMQKLPDTSIDLIIADPPFGIEFVGMESMYNRNSDFVVEGYTEIKEDYDQFTLNWIAELPRIMKDTSSVYIFSGWTNLNDVLTALKQANLEVINHIIWKYQFGVYTKRKFVTSHYHILFAVKNKKKYFFNKFENYPLDVWDIPRTYMPGQKKNITKLPENVVIRIINFSSKPGDLVFDPFMGNATTAVCAKLTYRHYYGFEINLKMKDVIDENIKNVKLGDAYKPYHTFLPSLETLIEKYPNIKSFLQDEENLTQISSFYRDQFLKLKSQKKSISDFF
;
A
#
# COMPACT_ATOMS: atom_id res chain seq x y z
N MET A 1 21.53 8.88 -28.54
CA MET A 1 22.48 8.01 -27.85
C MET A 1 22.96 8.78 -26.63
N GLY A 2 22.39 8.56 -25.47
CA GLY A 2 22.78 9.22 -24.22
C GLY A 2 24.17 8.79 -23.78
N ASN A 3 24.96 9.72 -23.33
CA ASN A 3 26.32 9.56 -22.92
C ASN A 3 26.40 8.55 -21.72
N LYS A 4 27.05 7.41 -21.90
CA LYS A 4 27.18 6.32 -20.92
C LYS A 4 28.00 6.68 -19.66
N ASN A 5 28.32 7.96 -19.46
CA ASN A 5 29.18 8.46 -18.36
C ASN A 5 28.42 9.27 -17.29
N ASP A 6 27.10 9.40 -17.34
CA ASP A 6 26.37 10.02 -16.22
C ASP A 6 26.32 9.03 -15.05
N ARG A 7 27.37 9.09 -14.20
CA ARG A 7 27.35 8.40 -12.90
C ARG A 7 26.11 8.85 -12.15
N TYR A 8 25.27 7.87 -11.74
CA TYR A 8 24.14 8.17 -10.89
C TYR A 8 24.62 8.88 -9.62
N ILE A 9 24.33 10.17 -9.53
CA ILE A 9 24.59 10.99 -8.35
C ILE A 9 23.26 11.16 -7.62
N PRO A 10 23.05 10.50 -6.46
CA PRO A 10 21.73 10.41 -5.83
C PRO A 10 21.02 11.75 -5.60
N GLY A 11 21.75 12.76 -5.14
CA GLY A 11 21.17 14.09 -4.89
C GLY A 11 20.71 14.79 -6.16
N ILE A 12 21.48 14.74 -7.24
CA ILE A 12 21.10 15.34 -8.54
C ILE A 12 19.96 14.57 -9.18
N ALA A 13 19.98 13.24 -9.11
CA ALA A 13 18.88 12.41 -9.58
C ALA A 13 17.56 12.74 -8.84
N GLN A 14 17.62 13.06 -7.55
CA GLN A 14 16.48 13.50 -6.77
C GLN A 14 15.96 14.86 -7.24
N LEU A 15 16.83 15.82 -7.54
CA LEU A 15 16.43 17.13 -8.08
C LEU A 15 15.71 17.04 -9.43
N LYS A 16 16.07 16.08 -10.27
CA LYS A 16 15.46 15.83 -11.58
C LYS A 16 14.16 15.02 -11.47
N PHE A 17 13.92 14.37 -10.33
CA PHE A 17 12.79 13.49 -10.13
C PHE A 17 11.47 14.28 -9.98
N LYS A 18 10.42 13.75 -10.58
CA LYS A 18 9.03 14.15 -10.37
C LYS A 18 8.15 12.91 -10.29
N PRO A 19 7.06 12.93 -9.50
CA PRO A 19 6.07 11.85 -9.52
C PRO A 19 5.52 11.60 -10.94
N ASN A 20 5.23 10.35 -11.27
CA ASN A 20 4.62 10.02 -12.56
C ASN A 20 3.25 10.69 -12.71
N TYR A 21 2.50 10.71 -11.62
CA TYR A 21 1.21 11.40 -11.51
C TYR A 21 1.20 12.18 -10.21
N ASP A 22 0.55 13.34 -10.25
CA ASP A 22 0.34 14.19 -9.08
C ASP A 22 -0.97 14.93 -9.24
N TRP A 23 -1.79 14.90 -8.22
CA TRP A 23 -3.09 15.57 -8.25
C TRP A 23 -3.25 16.41 -6.99
N GLU A 24 -3.66 17.64 -7.16
CA GLU A 24 -4.10 18.49 -6.05
C GLU A 24 -5.34 17.89 -5.38
N ALA A 25 -5.54 18.16 -4.07
CA ALA A 25 -6.61 17.55 -3.28
C ALA A 25 -8.00 17.78 -3.88
N ASN A 26 -8.28 18.96 -4.42
CA ASN A 26 -9.56 19.27 -5.09
C ASN A 26 -9.76 18.44 -6.36
N LYS A 27 -8.69 18.22 -7.14
CA LYS A 27 -8.74 17.37 -8.33
C LYS A 27 -8.95 15.91 -7.95
N ALA A 28 -8.25 15.42 -6.93
CA ALA A 28 -8.41 14.06 -6.44
C ALA A 28 -9.84 13.80 -5.93
N LYS A 29 -10.41 14.75 -5.18
CA LYS A 29 -11.81 14.70 -4.75
C LYS A 29 -12.77 14.66 -5.93
N GLN A 30 -12.54 15.47 -6.97
CA GLN A 30 -13.39 15.47 -8.16
C GLN A 30 -13.31 14.13 -8.90
N MET A 31 -12.10 13.56 -9.05
CA MET A 31 -11.91 12.23 -9.65
C MET A 31 -12.70 11.15 -8.89
N TYR A 32 -12.72 11.22 -7.55
CA TYR A 32 -13.53 10.32 -6.74
C TYR A 32 -15.03 10.47 -7.02
N ILE A 33 -15.52 11.71 -7.10
CA ILE A 33 -16.96 11.99 -7.36
C ILE A 33 -17.38 11.55 -8.76
N ASP A 34 -16.51 11.74 -9.77
CA ASP A 34 -16.80 11.45 -11.17
C ASP A 34 -16.57 10.00 -11.56
N ALA A 35 -16.01 9.20 -10.64
CA ALA A 35 -15.65 7.81 -10.93
C ALA A 35 -16.89 6.97 -11.28
N LYS A 36 -16.77 6.21 -12.37
CA LYS A 36 -17.79 5.26 -12.81
C LYS A 36 -17.23 3.85 -12.72
N HIS A 37 -17.93 2.99 -12.04
CA HIS A 37 -17.55 1.60 -11.85
C HIS A 37 -18.49 0.66 -12.59
N LEU A 38 -17.97 -0.47 -13.06
CA LEU A 38 -18.77 -1.53 -13.70
C LEU A 38 -19.70 -2.21 -12.69
N THR A 39 -19.28 -2.32 -11.43
CA THR A 39 -20.14 -2.74 -10.33
C THR A 39 -20.91 -1.53 -9.78
N LYS A 40 -22.20 -1.75 -9.52
CA LYS A 40 -23.03 -0.75 -8.81
C LYS A 40 -22.79 -0.76 -7.30
N LYS A 41 -22.14 -1.80 -6.80
CA LYS A 41 -21.78 -1.96 -5.39
C LYS A 41 -20.39 -1.39 -5.17
N ILE A 42 -20.33 -0.22 -4.61
CA ILE A 42 -19.10 0.48 -4.20
C ILE A 42 -19.33 1.03 -2.79
N ASP A 43 -18.24 1.21 -2.06
CA ASP A 43 -18.24 1.65 -0.67
C ASP A 43 -19.11 0.72 0.24
N GLU A 44 -19.03 -0.60 -0.05
CA GLU A 44 -19.81 -1.65 0.58
C GLU A 44 -18.91 -2.81 1.03
N ILE A 45 -19.24 -3.42 2.15
CA ILE A 45 -18.65 -4.67 2.62
C ILE A 45 -19.77 -5.69 2.73
N VAL A 46 -19.62 -6.83 2.05
CA VAL A 46 -20.61 -7.89 2.03
C VAL A 46 -20.17 -9.02 2.95
N TYR A 47 -21.07 -9.48 3.79
CA TYR A 47 -20.81 -10.54 4.76
C TYR A 47 -21.09 -11.91 4.15
N GLU A 48 -20.14 -12.42 3.38
CA GLU A 48 -20.21 -13.73 2.74
C GLU A 48 -18.79 -14.29 2.47
N ASP A 49 -18.75 -15.54 2.07
CA ASP A 49 -17.51 -16.18 1.61
C ASP A 49 -16.94 -15.45 0.38
N CYS A 50 -15.63 -15.18 0.38
CA CYS A 50 -14.98 -14.37 -0.65
C CYS A 50 -14.98 -15.05 -2.03
N ILE A 51 -14.89 -16.39 -2.12
CA ILE A 51 -14.86 -17.12 -3.39
C ILE A 51 -16.23 -17.01 -4.05
N SER A 52 -17.28 -17.38 -3.33
CA SER A 52 -18.67 -17.27 -3.82
C SER A 52 -19.09 -15.81 -4.10
N GLY A 53 -18.56 -14.87 -3.31
CA GLY A 53 -18.77 -13.44 -3.53
C GLY A 53 -18.09 -12.93 -4.79
N MET A 54 -16.81 -13.27 -5.00
CA MET A 54 -16.07 -12.89 -6.21
C MET A 54 -16.72 -13.41 -7.48
N GLN A 55 -17.25 -14.63 -7.49
CA GLN A 55 -17.96 -15.21 -8.66
C GLN A 55 -19.13 -14.36 -9.15
N LYS A 56 -19.72 -13.53 -8.27
CA LYS A 56 -20.83 -12.62 -8.62
C LYS A 56 -20.35 -11.25 -9.12
N LEU A 57 -19.04 -10.95 -9.02
CA LEU A 57 -18.51 -9.68 -9.48
C LEU A 57 -18.37 -9.67 -11.02
N PRO A 58 -18.59 -8.49 -11.65
CA PRO A 58 -18.36 -8.33 -13.08
C PRO A 58 -16.87 -8.54 -13.42
N ASP A 59 -16.63 -9.04 -14.61
CA ASP A 59 -15.28 -9.13 -15.18
C ASP A 59 -14.67 -7.74 -15.28
N THR A 60 -13.36 -7.64 -15.13
CA THR A 60 -12.58 -6.41 -15.33
C THR A 60 -13.14 -5.19 -14.59
N SER A 61 -13.58 -5.38 -13.34
CA SER A 61 -14.22 -4.35 -12.52
C SER A 61 -13.32 -3.71 -11.46
N ILE A 62 -12.25 -4.38 -11.06
CA ILE A 62 -11.39 -4.00 -9.93
C ILE A 62 -10.10 -3.32 -10.41
N ASP A 63 -9.72 -2.22 -9.74
CA ASP A 63 -8.50 -1.47 -10.05
C ASP A 63 -7.30 -1.90 -9.20
N LEU A 64 -7.50 -2.20 -7.92
CA LEU A 64 -6.45 -2.63 -6.99
C LEU A 64 -7.00 -3.66 -6.03
N ILE A 65 -6.24 -4.73 -5.79
CA ILE A 65 -6.56 -5.75 -4.78
C ILE A 65 -5.52 -5.71 -3.67
N ILE A 66 -5.99 -5.69 -2.42
CA ILE A 66 -5.17 -5.83 -1.21
C ILE A 66 -5.77 -6.97 -0.41
N ALA A 67 -5.00 -8.03 -0.20
CA ALA A 67 -5.47 -9.24 0.44
C ALA A 67 -4.55 -9.64 1.60
N ASP A 68 -5.12 -9.73 2.80
CA ASP A 68 -4.46 -10.30 4.00
C ASP A 68 -5.22 -11.57 4.41
N PRO A 69 -5.00 -12.69 3.68
CA PRO A 69 -5.75 -13.93 3.91
C PRO A 69 -5.40 -14.55 5.28
N PRO A 70 -6.26 -15.40 5.83
CA PRO A 70 -5.92 -16.20 7.02
C PRO A 70 -4.70 -17.09 6.70
N PHE A 71 -3.76 -17.21 7.65
CA PHE A 71 -2.47 -17.87 7.40
C PHE A 71 -2.47 -19.38 7.72
N GLY A 72 -3.59 -19.95 8.16
CA GLY A 72 -3.66 -21.37 8.54
C GLY A 72 -2.77 -21.73 9.73
N ILE A 73 -2.49 -20.77 10.61
CA ILE A 73 -1.65 -21.00 11.80
C ILE A 73 -2.54 -21.52 12.94
N GLU A 74 -2.18 -22.66 13.54
CA GLU A 74 -2.85 -23.10 14.76
C GLU A 74 -2.52 -22.17 15.94
N PHE A 75 -3.48 -21.34 16.33
CA PHE A 75 -3.38 -20.51 17.54
C PHE A 75 -3.67 -21.28 18.83
N VAL A 76 -4.13 -22.51 18.74
CA VAL A 76 -4.45 -23.37 19.90
C VAL A 76 -3.19 -23.58 20.75
N GLY A 77 -3.19 -23.08 21.99
CA GLY A 77 -2.06 -23.17 22.93
C GLY A 77 -1.08 -21.99 22.89
N MET A 78 -1.23 -21.01 21.99
CA MET A 78 -0.40 -19.79 21.96
C MET A 78 -1.02 -18.60 22.71
N GLU A 79 -2.20 -18.74 23.27
CA GLU A 79 -2.95 -17.69 23.99
C GLU A 79 -2.12 -17.04 25.10
N SER A 80 -1.38 -17.84 25.86
CA SER A 80 -0.51 -17.36 26.94
C SER A 80 0.75 -16.63 26.45
N MET A 81 1.23 -16.92 25.23
CA MET A 81 2.44 -16.29 24.69
C MET A 81 2.18 -14.88 24.16
N TYR A 82 0.93 -14.57 23.83
CA TYR A 82 0.57 -13.25 23.27
C TYR A 82 0.03 -12.29 24.32
N ASN A 83 -0.07 -12.72 25.61
CA ASN A 83 -0.61 -11.94 26.72
C ASN A 83 -1.96 -11.27 26.34
N ARG A 84 -2.85 -12.05 25.70
CA ARG A 84 -4.13 -11.57 25.15
C ARG A 84 -5.22 -11.84 26.15
N ASN A 85 -5.88 -10.78 26.59
CA ASN A 85 -7.13 -10.89 27.30
C ASN A 85 -8.23 -11.23 26.28
N SER A 86 -8.94 -12.35 26.48
CA SER A 86 -10.04 -12.82 25.64
C SER A 86 -11.13 -11.76 25.42
N ASP A 87 -11.29 -10.83 26.36
CA ASP A 87 -12.29 -9.76 26.30
C ASP A 87 -12.05 -8.75 25.16
N PHE A 88 -10.85 -8.76 24.55
CA PHE A 88 -10.47 -7.86 23.46
C PHE A 88 -10.39 -8.55 22.08
N VAL A 89 -10.74 -9.84 22.01
CA VAL A 89 -10.73 -10.61 20.76
C VAL A 89 -12.17 -10.81 20.30
N VAL A 90 -12.49 -10.38 19.08
CA VAL A 90 -13.79 -10.72 18.50
C VAL A 90 -13.80 -12.21 18.19
N GLU A 91 -14.71 -12.96 18.84
CA GLU A 91 -14.87 -14.39 18.58
C GLU A 91 -15.26 -14.65 17.12
N GLY A 92 -14.79 -15.78 16.58
CA GLY A 92 -15.20 -16.25 15.25
C GLY A 92 -14.12 -16.09 14.18
N TYR A 93 -12.86 -15.76 14.55
CA TYR A 93 -11.73 -15.93 13.66
C TYR A 93 -11.52 -17.44 13.43
N THR A 94 -11.80 -17.87 12.21
CA THR A 94 -11.63 -19.26 11.80
C THR A 94 -10.37 -19.35 10.93
N GLU A 95 -9.33 -19.95 11.49
CA GLU A 95 -8.19 -20.36 10.69
C GLU A 95 -8.58 -21.52 9.77
N ILE A 96 -8.05 -21.49 8.56
CA ILE A 96 -8.19 -22.61 7.62
C ILE A 96 -7.20 -23.67 8.05
N LYS A 97 -7.70 -24.77 8.61
CA LYS A 97 -6.88 -25.84 9.17
C LYS A 97 -6.54 -26.93 8.17
N GLU A 98 -7.39 -27.12 7.17
CA GLU A 98 -7.29 -28.20 6.19
C GLU A 98 -7.22 -27.59 4.78
N ASP A 99 -6.36 -28.15 3.92
CA ASP A 99 -6.23 -27.78 2.51
C ASP A 99 -5.96 -26.27 2.26
N TYR A 100 -5.04 -25.69 3.03
CA TYR A 100 -4.65 -24.28 2.87
C TYR A 100 -4.18 -23.95 1.45
N ASP A 101 -3.44 -24.86 0.83
CA ASP A 101 -3.01 -24.78 -0.57
C ASP A 101 -4.21 -24.72 -1.53
N GLN A 102 -5.19 -25.61 -1.33
CA GLN A 102 -6.40 -25.62 -2.16
C GLN A 102 -7.26 -24.37 -1.96
N PHE A 103 -7.42 -23.91 -0.73
CA PHE A 103 -8.09 -22.64 -0.46
C PHE A 103 -7.39 -21.49 -1.19
N THR A 104 -6.06 -21.43 -1.07
CA THR A 104 -5.24 -20.39 -1.70
C THR A 104 -5.37 -20.43 -3.23
N LEU A 105 -5.34 -21.60 -3.83
CA LEU A 105 -5.58 -21.80 -5.26
C LEU A 105 -6.97 -21.30 -5.67
N ASN A 106 -8.01 -21.65 -4.93
CA ASN A 106 -9.39 -21.35 -5.29
C ASN A 106 -9.68 -19.84 -5.30
N TRP A 107 -9.28 -19.10 -4.25
CA TRP A 107 -9.57 -17.68 -4.23
C TRP A 107 -8.67 -16.87 -5.18
N ILE A 108 -7.40 -17.25 -5.37
CA ILE A 108 -6.51 -16.56 -6.32
C ILE A 108 -6.95 -16.82 -7.77
N ALA A 109 -7.52 -17.98 -8.08
CA ALA A 109 -8.01 -18.28 -9.41
C ALA A 109 -9.11 -17.33 -9.92
N GLU A 110 -9.89 -16.72 -9.02
CA GLU A 110 -10.92 -15.72 -9.37
C GLU A 110 -10.34 -14.33 -9.73
N LEU A 111 -9.14 -14.01 -9.27
CA LEU A 111 -8.56 -12.67 -9.40
C LEU A 111 -8.38 -12.23 -10.86
N PRO A 112 -7.83 -13.03 -11.78
CA PRO A 112 -7.60 -12.58 -13.16
C PRO A 112 -8.89 -12.14 -13.87
N ARG A 113 -10.03 -12.76 -13.54
CA ARG A 113 -11.32 -12.43 -14.16
C ARG A 113 -11.80 -11.04 -13.72
N ILE A 114 -11.77 -10.76 -12.42
CA ILE A 114 -12.28 -9.49 -11.88
C ILE A 114 -11.30 -8.31 -12.04
N MET A 115 -10.00 -8.57 -12.18
CA MET A 115 -8.97 -7.56 -12.37
C MET A 115 -9.04 -6.91 -13.76
N LYS A 116 -8.95 -5.58 -13.82
CA LYS A 116 -8.66 -4.84 -15.06
C LYS A 116 -7.23 -5.15 -15.54
N ASP A 117 -6.92 -4.89 -16.80
CA ASP A 117 -5.55 -5.02 -17.33
C ASP A 117 -4.55 -4.07 -16.63
N THR A 118 -5.05 -2.98 -16.09
CA THR A 118 -4.24 -1.99 -15.37
C THR A 118 -4.07 -2.31 -13.89
N SER A 119 -4.70 -3.37 -13.39
CA SER A 119 -4.76 -3.69 -11.96
C SER A 119 -3.50 -4.33 -11.44
N SER A 120 -3.35 -4.16 -10.13
CA SER A 120 -2.35 -4.82 -9.30
C SER A 120 -3.02 -5.56 -8.15
N VAL A 121 -2.34 -6.59 -7.65
CA VAL A 121 -2.71 -7.28 -6.41
C VAL A 121 -1.52 -7.32 -5.45
N TYR A 122 -1.78 -7.07 -4.18
CA TYR A 122 -0.84 -7.20 -3.07
C TYR A 122 -1.37 -8.23 -2.09
N ILE A 123 -0.62 -9.32 -1.90
CA ILE A 123 -1.01 -10.43 -1.04
C ILE A 123 -0.03 -10.50 0.13
N PHE A 124 -0.52 -10.33 1.33
CA PHE A 124 0.24 -10.55 2.55
C PHE A 124 0.39 -12.04 2.83
N SER A 125 1.58 -12.45 3.26
CA SER A 125 1.87 -13.85 3.55
C SER A 125 2.87 -14.00 4.69
N GLY A 126 2.67 -15.00 5.51
CA GLY A 126 3.71 -15.55 6.37
C GLY A 126 4.72 -16.34 5.53
N TRP A 127 5.92 -16.57 6.06
CA TRP A 127 6.96 -17.34 5.36
C TRP A 127 6.54 -18.81 5.10
N THR A 128 5.70 -19.38 5.97
CA THR A 128 5.18 -20.75 5.87
C THR A 128 4.27 -20.95 4.68
N ASN A 129 3.53 -19.92 4.29
CA ASN A 129 2.51 -19.97 3.25
C ASN A 129 2.98 -19.36 1.92
N LEU A 130 4.21 -18.84 1.90
CA LEU A 130 4.74 -18.11 0.76
C LEU A 130 4.77 -18.97 -0.52
N ASN A 131 5.12 -20.25 -0.38
CA ASN A 131 5.17 -21.18 -1.52
C ASN A 131 3.78 -21.41 -2.14
N ASP A 132 2.75 -21.52 -1.32
CA ASP A 132 1.38 -21.79 -1.79
C ASP A 132 0.83 -20.58 -2.53
N VAL A 133 1.05 -19.37 -2.00
CA VAL A 133 0.66 -18.12 -2.68
C VAL A 133 1.40 -17.94 -4.00
N LEU A 134 2.73 -18.18 -4.05
CA LEU A 134 3.51 -18.11 -5.29
C LEU A 134 3.05 -19.13 -6.34
N THR A 135 2.73 -20.35 -5.90
CA THR A 135 2.21 -21.40 -6.76
C THR A 135 0.85 -21.02 -7.33
N ALA A 136 -0.06 -20.51 -6.50
CA ALA A 136 -1.39 -20.08 -6.93
C ALA A 136 -1.32 -18.89 -7.90
N LEU A 137 -0.48 -17.88 -7.63
CA LEU A 137 -0.26 -16.76 -8.55
C LEU A 137 0.23 -17.23 -9.92
N LYS A 138 1.18 -18.17 -9.93
CA LYS A 138 1.70 -18.74 -11.18
C LYS A 138 0.62 -19.52 -11.96
N GLN A 139 -0.20 -20.32 -11.28
CA GLN A 139 -1.30 -21.06 -11.92
C GLN A 139 -2.39 -20.13 -12.46
N ALA A 140 -2.66 -19.02 -11.77
CA ALA A 140 -3.59 -17.99 -12.20
C ALA A 140 -3.03 -17.06 -13.31
N ASN A 141 -1.80 -17.30 -13.80
CA ASN A 141 -1.09 -16.44 -14.76
C ASN A 141 -0.98 -14.97 -14.30
N LEU A 142 -0.85 -14.73 -12.99
CA LEU A 142 -0.51 -13.44 -12.41
C LEU A 142 1.01 -13.33 -12.28
N GLU A 143 1.58 -12.25 -12.82
CA GLU A 143 3.03 -12.05 -12.82
C GLU A 143 3.48 -11.32 -11.56
N VAL A 144 4.33 -11.95 -10.75
CA VAL A 144 4.92 -11.32 -9.57
C VAL A 144 5.98 -10.31 -10.02
N ILE A 145 5.80 -9.06 -9.65
CA ILE A 145 6.70 -7.93 -9.96
C ILE A 145 7.75 -7.75 -8.87
N ASN A 146 7.31 -7.73 -7.60
CA ASN A 146 8.19 -7.63 -6.44
C ASN A 146 7.74 -8.58 -5.32
N HIS A 147 8.73 -9.11 -4.61
CA HIS A 147 8.57 -9.67 -3.28
C HIS A 147 9.00 -8.60 -2.28
N ILE A 148 8.04 -7.97 -1.63
CA ILE A 148 8.25 -6.89 -0.68
C ILE A 148 8.36 -7.47 0.72
N ILE A 149 9.32 -6.98 1.50
CA ILE A 149 9.49 -7.31 2.91
C ILE A 149 8.99 -6.14 3.75
N TRP A 150 7.87 -6.34 4.44
CA TRP A 150 7.44 -5.38 5.44
C TRP A 150 8.07 -5.72 6.79
N LYS A 151 9.08 -4.96 7.19
CA LYS A 151 9.79 -5.08 8.45
C LYS A 151 9.11 -4.23 9.53
N TYR A 152 9.00 -4.79 10.73
CA TYR A 152 8.47 -4.11 11.91
C TYR A 152 9.39 -4.32 13.12
N GLN A 153 9.19 -3.49 14.17
CA GLN A 153 10.17 -3.31 15.24
C GLN A 153 10.24 -4.43 16.28
N PHE A 154 9.24 -5.32 16.36
CA PHE A 154 9.21 -6.39 17.36
C PHE A 154 8.43 -7.61 16.88
N GLY A 155 8.75 -8.77 17.45
CA GLY A 155 8.02 -10.02 17.26
C GLY A 155 7.91 -10.75 18.59
N VAL A 156 7.26 -11.93 18.58
CA VAL A 156 7.12 -12.76 19.77
C VAL A 156 8.45 -13.39 20.14
N TYR A 157 8.86 -13.22 21.40
CA TYR A 157 10.10 -13.81 21.92
C TYR A 157 10.11 -15.34 21.76
N THR A 158 11.24 -15.87 21.35
CA THR A 158 11.45 -17.31 21.19
C THR A 158 12.79 -17.74 21.79
N LYS A 159 12.83 -18.96 22.38
CA LYS A 159 14.05 -19.48 23.03
C LYS A 159 15.02 -20.18 22.06
N ARG A 160 14.55 -20.72 20.93
CA ARG A 160 15.33 -21.64 20.06
C ARG A 160 15.29 -21.30 18.59
N LYS A 161 14.77 -20.13 18.20
CA LYS A 161 14.75 -19.63 16.82
C LYS A 161 14.81 -18.11 16.82
N PHE A 162 15.13 -17.55 15.68
CA PHE A 162 15.07 -16.08 15.50
C PHE A 162 13.63 -15.58 15.65
N VAL A 163 13.48 -14.39 16.22
CA VAL A 163 12.19 -13.70 16.32
C VAL A 163 11.76 -13.23 14.93
N THR A 164 10.56 -13.62 14.52
CA THR A 164 9.98 -13.12 13.25
C THR A 164 9.65 -11.64 13.40
N SER A 165 10.22 -10.80 12.53
CA SER A 165 10.09 -9.34 12.57
C SER A 165 9.68 -8.74 11.20
N HIS A 166 9.12 -9.56 10.33
CA HIS A 166 8.65 -9.12 9.02
C HIS A 166 7.50 -9.97 8.49
N TYR A 167 6.76 -9.40 7.54
CA TYR A 167 5.85 -10.11 6.66
C TYR A 167 6.31 -10.01 5.21
N HIS A 168 5.87 -10.96 4.41
CA HIS A 168 6.02 -10.97 2.97
C HIS A 168 4.79 -10.31 2.33
N ILE A 169 4.99 -9.48 1.32
CA ILE A 169 3.94 -8.92 0.50
C ILE A 169 4.30 -9.22 -0.96
N LEU A 170 3.48 -10.00 -1.63
CA LEU A 170 3.68 -10.31 -3.04
C LEU A 170 2.92 -9.29 -3.89
N PHE A 171 3.65 -8.46 -4.60
CA PHE A 171 3.10 -7.54 -5.59
C PHE A 171 3.04 -8.24 -6.94
N ALA A 172 1.84 -8.51 -7.42
CA ALA A 172 1.61 -9.15 -8.70
C ALA A 172 0.62 -8.36 -9.57
N VAL A 173 0.65 -8.62 -10.87
CA VAL A 173 -0.15 -7.92 -11.88
C VAL A 173 -0.74 -8.88 -12.89
N LYS A 174 -1.89 -8.50 -13.49
CA LYS A 174 -2.50 -9.21 -14.58
C LYS A 174 -1.75 -8.99 -15.90
N ASN A 175 -1.27 -7.77 -16.14
CA ASN A 175 -0.60 -7.42 -17.39
C ASN A 175 0.62 -6.53 -17.11
N LYS A 176 1.81 -7.10 -17.20
CA LYS A 176 3.10 -6.43 -16.97
C LYS A 176 3.33 -5.17 -17.80
N LYS A 177 2.67 -5.04 -18.94
CA LYS A 177 2.85 -3.90 -19.85
C LYS A 177 1.85 -2.76 -19.59
N LYS A 178 0.78 -3.03 -18.83
CA LYS A 178 -0.33 -2.08 -18.67
C LYS A 178 -0.63 -1.68 -17.23
N TYR A 179 -0.10 -2.39 -16.24
CA TYR A 179 -0.45 -2.10 -14.85
C TYR A 179 -0.11 -0.66 -14.48
N PHE A 180 -0.98 -0.08 -13.65
CA PHE A 180 -0.77 1.27 -13.12
C PHE A 180 0.23 1.24 -11.98
N PHE A 181 1.26 2.11 -12.06
CA PHE A 181 2.23 2.32 -11.01
C PHE A 181 2.62 3.79 -10.94
N ASN A 182 2.24 4.47 -9.88
CA ASN A 182 2.60 5.85 -9.63
C ASN A 182 3.91 5.93 -8.87
N LYS A 183 5.02 6.00 -9.58
CA LYS A 183 6.33 6.22 -8.94
C LYS A 183 6.38 7.66 -8.42
N PHE A 184 6.08 7.87 -7.13
CA PHE A 184 6.15 9.16 -6.45
C PHE A 184 7.36 9.31 -5.53
N GLU A 185 8.19 8.28 -5.41
CA GLU A 185 9.51 8.28 -4.77
C GLU A 185 10.58 8.05 -5.83
N ASN A 186 11.71 8.74 -5.73
CA ASN A 186 12.78 8.55 -6.71
C ASN A 186 13.35 7.14 -6.71
N TYR A 187 13.50 6.53 -5.53
CA TYR A 187 14.10 5.22 -5.36
C TYR A 187 13.30 4.39 -4.34
N PRO A 188 12.09 3.91 -4.71
CA PRO A 188 11.27 3.11 -3.82
C PRO A 188 11.91 1.74 -3.60
N LEU A 189 12.21 1.43 -2.34
CA LEU A 189 12.78 0.14 -1.94
C LEU A 189 11.66 -0.88 -1.70
N ASP A 190 11.98 -2.16 -1.86
CA ASP A 190 11.10 -3.30 -1.58
C ASP A 190 11.22 -3.83 -0.14
N VAL A 191 12.13 -3.28 0.67
CA VAL A 191 12.14 -3.49 2.12
C VAL A 191 11.54 -2.26 2.80
N TRP A 192 10.35 -2.44 3.39
CA TRP A 192 9.60 -1.37 4.04
C TRP A 192 9.79 -1.44 5.55
N ASP A 193 10.47 -0.46 6.13
CA ASP A 193 10.60 -0.31 7.58
C ASP A 193 9.45 0.56 8.09
N ILE A 194 8.29 -0.06 8.32
CA ILE A 194 7.06 0.59 8.77
C ILE A 194 6.64 -0.03 10.10
N PRO A 195 6.67 0.73 11.20
CA PRO A 195 6.35 0.21 12.51
C PRO A 195 4.88 -0.23 12.61
N ARG A 196 4.62 -1.28 13.37
CA ARG A 196 3.27 -1.62 13.81
C ARG A 196 2.80 -0.59 14.83
N THR A 197 1.57 -0.15 14.68
CA THR A 197 0.93 0.70 15.69
C THR A 197 0.50 -0.18 16.86
N TYR A 198 1.16 -0.02 18.00
CA TYR A 198 0.77 -0.67 19.24
C TYR A 198 -0.15 0.28 20.04
N MET A 199 -1.39 -0.15 20.25
CA MET A 199 -2.37 0.59 21.05
C MET A 199 -2.90 -0.33 22.16
N PRO A 200 -2.40 -0.29 23.39
CA PRO A 200 -2.92 -1.07 24.50
C PRO A 200 -4.35 -0.66 24.87
N GLY A 201 -5.16 -1.64 25.28
CA GLY A 201 -6.50 -1.37 25.85
C GLY A 201 -7.67 -1.17 24.89
N GLN A 202 -7.48 -1.26 23.58
CA GLN A 202 -8.61 -1.20 22.63
C GLN A 202 -9.10 -2.58 22.23
N LYS A 203 -10.43 -2.76 22.10
CA LYS A 203 -11.02 -3.96 21.46
C LYS A 203 -10.51 -4.03 20.02
N LYS A 204 -9.82 -5.10 19.68
CA LYS A 204 -9.16 -5.27 18.37
C LYS A 204 -9.31 -6.68 17.89
N ASN A 205 -9.40 -6.80 16.58
CA ASN A 205 -8.98 -8.03 15.95
C ASN A 205 -7.46 -8.18 16.11
N ILE A 206 -7.02 -9.41 16.15
CA ILE A 206 -5.67 -9.84 16.57
C ILE A 206 -4.57 -9.25 15.68
N THR A 207 -4.88 -8.89 14.43
CA THR A 207 -3.93 -8.51 13.38
C THR A 207 -4.47 -7.38 12.50
N LYS A 208 -4.59 -6.17 13.05
CA LYS A 208 -4.90 -5.01 12.19
C LYS A 208 -3.65 -4.62 11.39
N LEU A 209 -3.76 -4.56 10.06
CA LEU A 209 -2.71 -3.98 9.21
C LEU A 209 -2.51 -2.49 9.56
N PRO A 210 -1.26 -1.99 9.61
CA PRO A 210 -1.02 -0.56 9.76
C PRO A 210 -1.53 0.22 8.55
N GLU A 211 -2.23 1.30 8.80
CA GLU A 211 -2.75 2.17 7.74
C GLU A 211 -1.65 2.68 6.80
N ASN A 212 -0.46 2.99 7.33
CA ASN A 212 0.66 3.45 6.52
C ASN A 212 1.13 2.42 5.47
N VAL A 213 1.05 1.12 5.76
CA VAL A 213 1.37 0.06 4.79
C VAL A 213 0.32 0.05 3.67
N VAL A 214 -0.96 0.09 4.04
CA VAL A 214 -2.08 0.04 3.09
C VAL A 214 -2.14 1.33 2.24
N ILE A 215 -2.00 2.50 2.86
CA ILE A 215 -1.94 3.80 2.14
C ILE A 215 -0.77 3.83 1.15
N ARG A 216 0.40 3.27 1.53
CA ARG A 216 1.54 3.16 0.63
C ARG A 216 1.19 2.35 -0.62
N ILE A 217 0.58 1.18 -0.46
CA ILE A 217 0.12 0.34 -1.57
C ILE A 217 -0.87 1.12 -2.46
N ILE A 218 -1.89 1.73 -1.85
CA ILE A 218 -2.92 2.50 -2.55
C ILE A 218 -2.30 3.62 -3.39
N ASN A 219 -1.37 4.38 -2.83
CA ASN A 219 -0.74 5.52 -3.50
C ASN A 219 0.14 5.10 -4.68
N PHE A 220 0.84 3.96 -4.60
CA PHE A 220 1.63 3.44 -5.71
C PHE A 220 0.78 2.84 -6.82
N SER A 221 -0.31 2.13 -6.48
CA SER A 221 -0.98 1.22 -7.43
C SER A 221 -2.44 1.57 -7.73
N SER A 222 -2.90 2.76 -7.35
CA SER A 222 -4.21 3.28 -7.74
C SER A 222 -4.20 4.80 -7.84
N LYS A 223 -5.18 5.36 -8.53
CA LYS A 223 -5.46 6.80 -8.64
C LYS A 223 -6.75 7.14 -7.88
N PRO A 224 -6.96 8.41 -7.51
CA PRO A 224 -8.24 8.84 -6.92
C PRO A 224 -9.43 8.39 -7.78
N GLY A 225 -10.47 7.87 -7.12
CA GLY A 225 -11.65 7.33 -7.75
C GLY A 225 -11.57 5.85 -8.15
N ASP A 226 -10.41 5.21 -8.10
CA ASP A 226 -10.29 3.77 -8.37
C ASP A 226 -10.95 2.94 -7.26
N LEU A 227 -11.36 1.71 -7.63
CA LEU A 227 -11.97 0.73 -6.73
C LEU A 227 -10.90 -0.18 -6.14
N VAL A 228 -10.72 -0.09 -4.82
CA VAL A 228 -9.84 -0.97 -4.03
C VAL A 228 -10.68 -2.11 -3.47
N PHE A 229 -10.26 -3.32 -3.73
CA PHE A 229 -10.96 -4.53 -3.33
C PHE A 229 -10.16 -5.32 -2.30
N ASP A 230 -10.85 -5.81 -1.27
CA ASP A 230 -10.27 -6.69 -0.25
C ASP A 230 -11.16 -7.92 -0.04
N PRO A 231 -10.69 -9.13 -0.43
CA PRO A 231 -11.44 -10.35 -0.23
C PRO A 231 -11.52 -10.81 1.23
N PHE A 232 -10.70 -10.24 2.14
CA PHE A 232 -10.58 -10.62 3.55
C PHE A 232 -10.60 -9.38 4.45
N MET A 233 -11.71 -8.66 4.45
CA MET A 233 -11.83 -7.28 4.97
C MET A 233 -11.39 -7.12 6.44
N GLY A 234 -11.62 -8.12 7.30
CA GLY A 234 -11.19 -8.12 8.70
C GLY A 234 -11.67 -6.88 9.47
N ASN A 235 -10.71 -6.06 9.90
CA ASN A 235 -11.02 -4.77 10.58
C ASN A 235 -11.36 -3.62 9.61
N ALA A 236 -11.51 -3.88 8.34
CA ALA A 236 -11.74 -2.89 7.28
C ALA A 236 -10.63 -1.84 7.10
N THR A 237 -9.38 -2.18 7.41
CA THR A 237 -8.25 -1.24 7.21
C THR A 237 -8.16 -0.80 5.75
N THR A 238 -8.36 -1.72 4.81
CA THR A 238 -8.37 -1.40 3.37
C THR A 238 -9.45 -0.41 3.01
N ALA A 239 -10.69 -0.60 3.50
CA ALA A 239 -11.81 0.32 3.26
C ALA A 239 -11.56 1.71 3.88
N VAL A 240 -11.06 1.74 5.12
CA VAL A 240 -10.66 2.97 5.82
C VAL A 240 -9.61 3.73 5.01
N CYS A 241 -8.53 3.07 4.59
CA CYS A 241 -7.45 3.69 3.82
C CYS A 241 -7.90 4.15 2.42
N ALA A 242 -8.78 3.39 1.76
CA ALA A 242 -9.39 3.80 0.50
C ALA A 242 -10.18 5.10 0.67
N LYS A 243 -11.06 5.18 1.67
CA LYS A 243 -11.84 6.38 2.00
C LYS A 243 -10.95 7.57 2.37
N LEU A 244 -9.91 7.35 3.19
CA LEU A 244 -8.93 8.37 3.58
C LEU A 244 -8.16 8.98 2.39
N THR A 245 -8.10 8.30 1.26
CA THR A 245 -7.26 8.67 0.11
C THR A 245 -8.03 8.90 -1.17
N TYR A 246 -9.34 9.15 -1.10
CA TYR A 246 -10.24 9.34 -2.25
C TYR A 246 -10.29 8.14 -3.19
N ARG A 247 -10.31 6.90 -2.65
CA ARG A 247 -10.62 5.68 -3.40
C ARG A 247 -11.93 5.11 -2.92
N HIS A 248 -12.63 4.45 -3.82
CA HIS A 248 -13.76 3.60 -3.47
C HIS A 248 -13.25 2.26 -2.95
N TYR A 249 -14.09 1.56 -2.18
CA TYR A 249 -13.77 0.24 -1.66
C TYR A 249 -14.91 -0.74 -1.89
N TYR A 250 -14.57 -2.01 -1.96
CA TYR A 250 -15.49 -3.12 -1.92
C TYR A 250 -14.78 -4.34 -1.35
N GLY A 251 -15.50 -5.22 -0.68
CA GLY A 251 -14.86 -6.43 -0.17
C GLY A 251 -15.78 -7.34 0.60
N PHE A 252 -15.19 -8.42 1.09
CA PHE A 252 -15.90 -9.48 1.80
C PHE A 252 -15.36 -9.66 3.21
N GLU A 253 -16.27 -10.02 4.11
CA GLU A 253 -15.97 -10.49 5.46
C GLU A 253 -16.90 -11.66 5.78
N ILE A 254 -16.32 -12.81 6.17
CA ILE A 254 -17.11 -13.99 6.48
C ILE A 254 -17.73 -13.94 7.89
N ASN A 255 -17.04 -13.24 8.81
CA ASN A 255 -17.45 -13.15 10.20
C ASN A 255 -18.44 -11.98 10.43
N LEU A 256 -19.72 -12.29 10.48
CA LEU A 256 -20.76 -11.28 10.73
C LEU A 256 -20.59 -10.53 12.07
N LYS A 257 -19.92 -11.12 13.06
CA LYS A 257 -19.64 -10.47 14.36
C LYS A 257 -18.71 -9.24 14.21
N MET A 258 -17.99 -9.14 13.10
CA MET A 258 -17.15 -7.99 12.79
C MET A 258 -17.92 -6.75 12.35
N LYS A 259 -19.22 -6.88 12.04
CA LYS A 259 -20.01 -5.81 11.43
C LYS A 259 -19.96 -4.49 12.21
N ASP A 260 -20.20 -4.53 13.51
CA ASP A 260 -20.24 -3.30 14.32
C ASP A 260 -18.87 -2.63 14.40
N VAL A 261 -17.80 -3.43 14.50
CA VAL A 261 -16.40 -2.93 14.50
C VAL A 261 -16.05 -2.29 13.16
N ILE A 262 -16.43 -2.92 12.06
CA ILE A 262 -16.22 -2.42 10.70
C ILE A 262 -16.98 -1.11 10.49
N ASP A 263 -18.27 -1.10 10.80
CA ASP A 263 -19.13 0.08 10.64
C ASP A 263 -18.60 1.26 11.46
N GLU A 264 -18.16 1.03 12.69
CA GLU A 264 -17.54 2.07 13.54
C GLU A 264 -16.23 2.59 12.94
N ASN A 265 -15.33 1.71 12.51
CA ASN A 265 -14.06 2.09 11.90
C ASN A 265 -14.26 2.97 10.65
N ILE A 266 -15.21 2.62 9.78
CA ILE A 266 -15.49 3.38 8.56
C ILE A 266 -16.20 4.70 8.86
N LYS A 267 -17.16 4.71 9.81
CA LYS A 267 -17.92 5.89 10.20
C LYS A 267 -17.05 7.00 10.74
N ASN A 268 -16.03 6.65 11.54
CA ASN A 268 -15.15 7.60 12.20
C ASN A 268 -14.12 8.24 11.26
N VAL A 269 -14.11 7.87 9.99
CA VAL A 269 -13.14 8.34 9.00
C VAL A 269 -13.75 9.39 8.08
N LYS A 270 -13.08 10.52 7.96
CA LYS A 270 -13.45 11.57 7.01
C LYS A 270 -12.85 11.29 5.64
N LEU A 271 -13.65 11.44 4.59
CA LEU A 271 -13.23 11.24 3.20
C LEU A 271 -12.06 12.16 2.84
N GLY A 272 -10.96 11.55 2.38
CA GLY A 272 -9.78 12.26 1.89
C GLY A 272 -8.88 12.87 2.96
N ASP A 273 -9.08 12.55 4.26
CA ASP A 273 -8.38 13.18 5.38
C ASP A 273 -6.87 12.89 5.39
N ALA A 274 -6.44 11.75 4.85
CA ALA A 274 -5.03 11.40 4.70
C ALA A 274 -4.48 11.67 3.27
N TYR A 275 -5.30 12.20 2.35
CA TYR A 275 -4.83 12.47 1.01
C TYR A 275 -3.90 13.69 0.99
N LYS A 276 -2.74 13.52 0.35
CA LYS A 276 -1.79 14.60 0.08
C LYS A 276 -1.32 14.50 -1.36
N PRO A 277 -1.14 15.64 -2.07
CA PRO A 277 -0.46 15.65 -3.36
C PRO A 277 0.91 14.97 -3.26
N TYR A 278 1.30 14.22 -4.27
CA TYR A 278 2.49 13.35 -4.17
C TYR A 278 3.80 14.12 -4.10
N HIS A 279 3.87 15.35 -4.67
CA HIS A 279 5.04 16.21 -4.50
C HIS A 279 5.33 16.53 -3.02
N THR A 280 4.33 16.47 -2.12
CA THR A 280 4.51 16.72 -0.69
C THR A 280 5.30 15.61 0.04
N PHE A 281 5.45 14.44 -0.59
CA PHE A 281 6.31 13.36 -0.08
C PHE A 281 7.77 13.51 -0.50
N LEU A 282 8.08 14.44 -1.41
CA LEU A 282 9.45 14.73 -1.80
C LEU A 282 10.16 15.49 -0.67
N PRO A 283 11.43 15.19 -0.39
CA PRO A 283 12.21 15.98 0.57
C PRO A 283 12.32 17.43 0.13
N SER A 284 12.42 18.38 1.05
CA SER A 284 12.67 19.78 0.70
C SER A 284 14.05 19.95 0.06
N LEU A 285 14.24 21.03 -0.70
CA LEU A 285 15.53 21.36 -1.28
C LEU A 285 16.61 21.55 -0.19
N GLU A 286 16.25 22.16 0.94
CA GLU A 286 17.15 22.34 2.08
C GLU A 286 17.62 21.00 2.64
N THR A 287 16.69 20.08 2.90
CA THR A 287 17.02 18.70 3.33
C THR A 287 17.93 17.99 2.35
N LEU A 288 17.72 18.19 1.04
CA LEU A 288 18.61 17.59 0.03
C LEU A 288 20.00 18.20 0.03
N ILE A 289 20.11 19.51 0.19
CA ILE A 289 21.41 20.21 0.26
C ILE A 289 22.21 19.75 1.49
N GLU A 290 21.54 19.58 2.64
CA GLU A 290 22.19 19.06 3.85
C GLU A 290 22.70 17.64 3.65
N LYS A 291 21.88 16.79 3.04
CA LYS A 291 22.23 15.37 2.82
C LYS A 291 23.28 15.18 1.70
N TYR A 292 23.27 16.03 0.69
CA TYR A 292 24.10 15.94 -0.52
C TYR A 292 24.75 17.28 -0.84
N PRO A 293 25.85 17.65 -0.19
CA PRO A 293 26.50 18.98 -0.36
C PRO A 293 26.88 19.35 -1.79
N ASN A 294 27.13 18.35 -2.64
CA ASN A 294 27.44 18.55 -4.06
C ASN A 294 26.29 19.19 -4.88
N ILE A 295 25.05 19.18 -4.35
CA ILE A 295 23.91 19.88 -4.95
C ILE A 295 24.17 21.39 -5.04
N LYS A 296 24.90 21.98 -4.07
CA LYS A 296 25.21 23.39 -4.06
C LYS A 296 25.93 23.82 -5.34
N SER A 297 27.03 23.15 -5.69
CA SER A 297 27.77 23.47 -6.91
C SER A 297 26.97 23.21 -8.18
N PHE A 298 26.12 22.18 -8.19
CA PHE A 298 25.23 21.89 -9.30
C PHE A 298 24.21 23.00 -9.53
N LEU A 299 23.64 23.60 -8.47
CA LEU A 299 22.65 24.67 -8.56
C LEU A 299 23.23 26.06 -8.89
N GLN A 300 24.57 26.22 -8.84
CA GLN A 300 25.25 27.47 -9.24
C GLN A 300 25.26 27.66 -10.76
N ASP A 301 25.15 26.58 -11.52
CA ASP A 301 25.14 26.61 -12.98
C ASP A 301 23.69 26.79 -13.48
N GLU A 302 23.45 27.88 -14.21
CA GLU A 302 22.12 28.21 -14.73
C GLU A 302 21.61 27.16 -15.74
N GLU A 303 22.47 26.50 -16.48
CA GLU A 303 22.11 25.44 -17.41
C GLU A 303 21.51 24.26 -16.66
N ASN A 304 22.07 23.91 -15.50
CA ASN A 304 21.56 22.84 -14.65
C ASN A 304 20.16 23.11 -14.10
N LEU A 305 19.79 24.37 -13.88
CA LEU A 305 18.45 24.74 -13.40
C LEU A 305 17.36 24.36 -14.41
N THR A 306 17.70 24.24 -15.69
CA THR A 306 16.74 23.80 -16.71
C THR A 306 16.44 22.30 -16.61
N GLN A 307 17.32 21.53 -15.99
CA GLN A 307 17.23 20.07 -15.90
C GLN A 307 16.52 19.56 -14.64
N ILE A 308 16.32 20.41 -13.63
CA ILE A 308 15.64 20.02 -12.38
C ILE A 308 14.13 20.10 -12.53
N SER A 309 13.40 19.35 -11.69
CA SER A 309 11.92 19.41 -11.67
C SER A 309 11.42 20.80 -11.28
N SER A 310 10.24 21.17 -11.75
CA SER A 310 9.61 22.46 -11.39
C SER A 310 9.48 22.62 -9.87
N PHE A 311 9.14 21.56 -9.15
CA PHE A 311 9.03 21.55 -7.70
C PHE A 311 10.31 22.07 -7.00
N TYR A 312 11.49 21.59 -7.39
CA TYR A 312 12.76 22.03 -6.80
C TYR A 312 13.22 23.38 -7.36
N ARG A 313 12.88 23.69 -8.61
CA ARG A 313 13.16 25.00 -9.21
C ARG A 313 12.43 26.11 -8.46
N ASP A 314 11.16 25.92 -8.16
CA ASP A 314 10.36 26.91 -7.44
C ASP A 314 10.88 27.12 -6.01
N GLN A 315 11.28 26.06 -5.32
CA GLN A 315 11.93 26.15 -4.02
C GLN A 315 13.26 26.93 -4.09
N PHE A 316 14.08 26.64 -5.08
CA PHE A 316 15.35 27.34 -5.30
C PHE A 316 15.15 28.84 -5.54
N LEU A 317 14.21 29.21 -6.42
CA LEU A 317 13.90 30.61 -6.70
C LEU A 317 13.37 31.34 -5.46
N LYS A 318 12.52 30.68 -4.67
CA LYS A 318 12.01 31.22 -3.43
C LYS A 318 13.12 31.48 -2.42
N LEU A 319 14.01 30.52 -2.25
CA LEU A 319 15.16 30.67 -1.36
C LEU A 319 16.11 31.79 -1.84
N LYS A 320 16.37 31.87 -3.16
CA LYS A 320 17.19 32.93 -3.76
C LYS A 320 16.59 34.32 -3.53
N SER A 321 15.28 34.47 -3.56
CA SER A 321 14.60 35.76 -3.32
C SER A 321 14.61 36.19 -1.83
N GLN A 322 14.74 35.27 -0.90
CA GLN A 322 14.75 35.54 0.54
C GLN A 322 16.13 35.94 1.08
N LYS A 323 17.20 35.65 0.37
CA LYS A 323 18.59 35.95 0.76
C LYS A 323 19.18 37.02 -0.13
N LYS A 324 19.82 38.04 0.49
CA LYS A 324 20.38 39.20 -0.20
C LYS A 324 21.59 38.86 -1.12
N SER A 325 22.19 37.70 -0.95
CA SER A 325 23.34 37.24 -1.74
C SER A 325 23.29 35.73 -1.96
N ILE A 326 23.76 35.28 -3.14
CA ILE A 326 23.93 33.85 -3.44
C ILE A 326 24.94 33.19 -2.49
N SER A 327 25.96 33.97 -2.02
CA SER A 327 26.93 33.51 -1.05
C SER A 327 26.33 33.19 0.33
N ASP A 328 25.20 33.80 0.69
CA ASP A 328 24.51 33.55 1.96
C ASP A 328 23.72 32.21 1.91
N PHE A 329 23.62 31.63 0.74
CA PHE A 329 22.95 30.35 0.51
C PHE A 329 23.87 29.16 0.55
N PHE A 330 25.14 29.37 0.28
CA PHE A 330 26.19 28.37 0.18
C PHE A 330 27.27 28.57 1.24
#